data_09642fa414a1bc7624091a7c5f855966
#
_entry.id   09642fa414a1bc7624091a7c5f855966
#
_cell.length_a   1.000
_cell.length_b   1.000
_cell.length_c   1.000
_cell.angle_alpha   90.00
_cell.angle_beta   90.00
_cell.angle_gamma   90.00
#
_symmetry.space_group_name_H-M   'P 1'
#
loop_
_entity.id
_entity.type
_entity.pdbx_description
1 polymer ?
#
loop_
_entity_poly.entity_id
_entity_poly.type
_entity_poly.pdbx_seq_one_letter_code
_entity_poly.pdbx_strand_id
1 'polypeptide(L)'
;MDSHKLYSYRYADGRYTVSIANRACVEEAIAALCRDLDIRSAAITGIGAVDEATLRFYNPATKRYVDRRFEEQMEIASLVGNVSQMDGKCYLHLHVTLGRADYTALAGHLLSARINGAGEIFVTPFDAATPRRYDPVTGLNIYDFE
;
A
#
# COMPACT_ATOMS: atom_id res chain seq x y z
N MET A 1 11.34 -18.47 -18.41
CA MET A 1 11.60 -17.12 -17.89
C MET A 1 11.05 -17.07 -16.49
N ASP A 2 11.91 -17.04 -15.50
CA ASP A 2 11.48 -16.91 -14.12
C ASP A 2 10.77 -15.59 -13.98
N SER A 3 9.46 -15.66 -13.67
CA SER A 3 8.72 -14.49 -13.22
C SER A 3 9.49 -13.99 -11.99
N HIS A 4 10.11 -12.83 -12.06
CA HIS A 4 10.76 -12.21 -10.91
C HIS A 4 9.77 -12.18 -9.76
N LYS A 5 10.03 -12.99 -8.76
CA LYS A 5 9.17 -13.12 -7.59
C LYS A 5 9.16 -11.77 -6.88
N LEU A 6 8.03 -11.06 -6.88
CA LEU A 6 7.89 -9.71 -6.32
C LEU A 6 8.07 -9.69 -4.80
N TYR A 7 7.83 -10.84 -4.14
CA TYR A 7 7.86 -10.96 -2.69
C TYR A 7 8.21 -12.39 -2.24
N SER A 8 8.59 -12.50 -0.98
CA SER A 8 8.60 -13.74 -0.21
C SER A 8 7.92 -13.51 1.12
N TYR A 9 7.42 -14.57 1.75
CA TYR A 9 6.69 -14.42 3.00
C TYR A 9 6.83 -15.64 3.91
N ARG A 10 6.48 -15.41 5.18
CA ARG A 10 6.23 -16.44 6.19
C ARG A 10 4.89 -16.14 6.86
N TYR A 11 4.08 -17.17 7.08
CA TYR A 11 2.85 -17.06 7.85
C TYR A 11 3.05 -17.67 9.23
N ALA A 12 2.74 -16.90 10.27
CA ALA A 12 2.74 -17.33 11.67
C ALA A 12 1.86 -16.39 12.50
N ASP A 13 1.27 -16.93 13.55
CA ASP A 13 0.50 -16.15 14.54
C ASP A 13 -0.58 -15.26 13.91
N GLY A 14 -1.25 -15.76 12.87
CA GLY A 14 -2.35 -15.07 12.21
C GLY A 14 -1.92 -13.93 11.28
N ARG A 15 -0.64 -13.83 10.90
CA ARG A 15 -0.13 -12.76 10.03
C ARG A 15 0.90 -13.24 9.04
N TYR A 16 1.04 -12.52 7.97
CA TYR A 16 2.13 -12.68 7.00
C TYR A 16 3.23 -11.67 7.29
N THR A 17 4.46 -12.16 7.45
CA THR A 17 5.67 -11.35 7.43
C THR A 17 6.23 -11.43 6.01
N VAL A 18 6.30 -10.30 5.33
CA VAL A 18 6.55 -10.22 3.88
C VAL A 18 7.81 -9.42 3.61
N SER A 19 8.69 -9.98 2.80
CA SER A 19 9.84 -9.28 2.22
C SER A 19 9.51 -8.95 0.77
N ILE A 20 9.48 -7.67 0.43
CA ILE A 20 9.31 -7.20 -0.96
C ILE A 20 10.69 -7.22 -1.63
N ALA A 21 10.74 -7.76 -2.83
CA ALA A 21 11.99 -7.87 -3.58
C ALA A 21 12.57 -6.50 -3.93
N ASN A 22 13.90 -6.40 -3.90
CA ASN A 22 14.56 -5.19 -4.39
C ASN A 22 14.17 -4.91 -5.85
N ARG A 23 13.88 -3.66 -6.16
CA ARG A 23 13.37 -3.14 -7.46
C ARG A 23 11.90 -3.44 -7.75
N ALA A 24 11.20 -4.20 -6.91
CA ALA A 24 9.75 -4.36 -7.04
C ALA A 24 8.99 -3.11 -6.55
N CYS A 25 7.81 -2.90 -7.11
CA CYS A 25 6.87 -1.89 -6.63
C CYS A 25 6.10 -2.41 -5.42
N VAL A 26 5.97 -1.57 -4.40
CA VAL A 26 5.33 -1.94 -3.13
C VAL A 26 3.88 -2.37 -3.34
N GLU A 27 3.11 -1.54 -4.04
CA GLU A 27 1.69 -1.79 -4.29
C GLU A 27 1.46 -3.04 -5.16
N GLU A 28 2.31 -3.26 -6.16
CA GLU A 28 2.22 -4.45 -7.01
C GLU A 28 2.53 -5.73 -6.23
N ALA A 29 3.55 -5.69 -5.38
CA ALA A 29 3.93 -6.83 -4.55
C ALA A 29 2.83 -7.20 -3.55
N ILE A 30 2.23 -6.20 -2.88
CA ILE A 30 1.13 -6.44 -1.92
C ILE A 30 -0.13 -6.92 -2.65
N ALA A 31 -0.47 -6.33 -3.79
CA ALA A 31 -1.61 -6.77 -4.59
C ALA A 31 -1.43 -8.21 -5.10
N ALA A 32 -0.23 -8.57 -5.53
CA ALA A 32 0.10 -9.93 -5.94
C ALA A 32 -0.03 -10.92 -4.77
N LEU A 33 0.50 -10.57 -3.59
CA LEU A 33 0.35 -11.38 -2.38
C LEU A 33 -1.13 -11.63 -2.06
N CYS A 34 -1.94 -10.58 -2.07
CA CYS A 34 -3.37 -10.68 -1.75
C CYS A 34 -4.12 -11.56 -2.74
N ARG A 35 -3.81 -11.45 -4.03
CA ARG A 35 -4.39 -12.29 -5.09
C ARG A 35 -3.97 -13.74 -4.93
N ASP A 36 -2.67 -14.00 -4.76
CA ASP A 36 -2.11 -15.35 -4.73
C ASP A 36 -2.55 -16.14 -3.50
N LEU A 37 -2.86 -15.46 -2.40
CA LEU A 37 -3.28 -16.05 -1.12
C LEU A 37 -4.76 -15.82 -0.77
N ASP A 38 -5.54 -15.25 -1.68
CA ASP A 38 -6.97 -14.90 -1.49
C ASP A 38 -7.21 -14.07 -0.22
N ILE A 39 -6.34 -13.09 0.04
CA ILE A 39 -6.50 -12.16 1.16
C ILE A 39 -7.45 -11.05 0.73
N ARG A 40 -8.64 -11.02 1.31
CA ARG A 40 -9.70 -10.07 0.94
C ARG A 40 -9.79 -8.87 1.85
N SER A 41 -9.45 -9.04 3.12
CA SER A 41 -9.45 -7.98 4.13
C SER A 41 -8.23 -8.13 5.01
N ALA A 42 -7.49 -7.06 5.20
CA ALA A 42 -6.29 -7.08 6.04
C ALA A 42 -5.90 -5.68 6.51
N ALA A 43 -5.18 -5.64 7.62
CA ALA A 43 -4.38 -4.48 8.01
C ALA A 43 -2.95 -4.65 7.50
N ILE A 44 -2.32 -3.54 7.12
CA ILE A 44 -0.96 -3.50 6.60
C ILE A 44 -0.14 -2.51 7.41
N THR A 45 1.07 -2.93 7.80
CA THR A 45 2.10 -2.05 8.35
C THR A 45 3.45 -2.42 7.75
N GLY A 46 4.36 -1.47 7.65
CA GLY A 46 5.67 -1.78 7.11
C GLY A 46 6.68 -0.64 7.20
N ILE A 47 7.91 -1.01 6.91
CA ILE A 47 9.07 -0.13 6.77
C ILE A 47 9.90 -0.58 5.56
N GLY A 48 10.86 0.23 5.16
CA GLY A 48 11.76 -0.11 4.06
C GLY A 48 12.49 1.08 3.50
N ALA A 49 12.98 0.94 2.27
CA ALA A 49 13.64 2.00 1.54
C ALA A 49 13.26 1.98 0.06
N VAL A 50 13.09 3.17 -0.51
CA VAL A 50 12.67 3.37 -1.90
C VAL A 50 13.53 4.41 -2.59
N ASP A 51 13.64 4.35 -3.91
CA ASP A 51 14.31 5.37 -4.72
C ASP A 51 13.34 6.15 -5.63
N GLU A 52 12.08 5.79 -5.60
CA GLU A 52 11.02 6.44 -6.34
C GLU A 52 9.69 6.24 -5.62
N ALA A 53 8.89 7.29 -5.54
CA ALA A 53 7.53 7.22 -5.03
C ALA A 53 6.63 8.25 -5.71
N THR A 54 5.38 7.88 -5.98
CA THR A 54 4.32 8.79 -6.41
C THR A 54 3.27 8.86 -5.32
N LEU A 55 3.05 10.06 -4.80
CA LEU A 55 2.08 10.34 -3.76
C LEU A 55 0.91 11.13 -4.33
N ARG A 56 -0.24 10.97 -3.70
CA ARG A 56 -1.48 11.66 -4.06
C ARG A 56 -2.00 12.45 -2.87
N PHE A 57 -2.46 13.65 -3.14
CA PHE A 57 -3.29 14.45 -2.26
C PHE A 57 -4.68 14.62 -2.87
N TYR A 58 -5.72 14.48 -2.07
CA TYR A 58 -7.10 14.69 -2.48
C TYR A 58 -7.76 15.74 -1.61
N ASN A 59 -8.44 16.70 -2.25
CA ASN A 59 -9.24 17.71 -1.55
C ASN A 59 -10.73 17.42 -1.78
N PRO A 60 -11.47 16.95 -0.76
CA PRO A 60 -12.90 16.65 -0.90
C PRO A 60 -13.78 17.87 -1.23
N ALA A 61 -13.36 19.07 -0.82
CA ALA A 61 -14.11 20.30 -1.09
C ALA A 61 -14.11 20.68 -2.58
N THR A 62 -12.97 20.43 -3.27
CA THR A 62 -12.83 20.71 -4.71
C THR A 62 -12.96 19.48 -5.58
N LYS A 63 -12.91 18.28 -4.97
CA LYS A 63 -12.86 16.96 -5.63
C LYS A 63 -11.70 16.85 -6.62
N ARG A 64 -10.55 17.45 -6.28
CA ARG A 64 -9.35 17.45 -7.10
C ARG A 64 -8.25 16.61 -6.48
N TYR A 65 -7.53 15.91 -7.34
CA TYR A 65 -6.31 15.18 -7.02
C TYR A 65 -5.07 15.96 -7.45
N VAL A 66 -4.02 15.90 -6.64
CA VAL A 66 -2.69 16.39 -6.98
C VAL A 66 -1.69 15.26 -6.76
N ASP A 67 -1.15 14.74 -7.85
CA ASP A 67 -0.16 13.68 -7.82
C ASP A 67 1.23 14.26 -8.00
N ARG A 68 2.19 13.74 -7.23
CA ARG A 68 3.58 14.15 -7.35
C ARG A 68 4.51 12.95 -7.25
N ARG A 69 5.43 12.86 -8.21
CA ARG A 69 6.51 11.87 -8.24
C ARG A 69 7.78 12.44 -7.64
N PHE A 70 8.42 11.64 -6.81
CA PHE A 70 9.71 11.92 -6.18
C PHE A 70 10.70 10.85 -6.61
N GLU A 71 11.85 11.28 -7.14
CA GLU A 71 12.91 10.41 -7.61
C GLU A 71 14.17 10.69 -6.76
N GLU A 72 14.21 10.11 -5.59
CA GLU A 72 15.30 10.20 -4.64
C GLU A 72 15.26 9.01 -3.67
N GLN A 73 16.43 8.68 -3.11
CA GLN A 73 16.50 7.65 -2.08
C GLN A 73 15.83 8.14 -0.80
N MET A 74 14.88 7.40 -0.28
CA MET A 74 14.10 7.71 0.92
C MET A 74 13.88 6.46 1.76
N GLU A 75 13.77 6.65 3.07
CA GLU A 75 13.36 5.60 3.99
C GLU A 75 11.84 5.57 4.13
N ILE A 76 11.22 4.39 4.01
CA ILE A 76 9.84 4.23 4.45
C ILE A 76 9.85 4.20 5.99
N ALA A 77 9.61 5.35 6.61
CA ALA A 77 9.50 5.47 8.06
C ALA A 77 8.23 4.79 8.58
N SER A 78 7.16 4.83 7.80
CA SER A 78 5.90 4.15 8.09
C SER A 78 5.12 3.93 6.79
N LEU A 79 4.68 2.71 6.57
CA LEU A 79 3.66 2.33 5.61
C LEU A 79 2.49 1.76 6.39
N VAL A 80 1.30 2.31 6.22
CA VAL A 80 0.08 1.88 6.91
C VAL A 80 -1.06 1.84 5.92
N GLY A 81 -1.90 0.83 6.03
CA GLY A 81 -3.08 0.77 5.20
C GLY A 81 -3.92 -0.47 5.41
N ASN A 82 -4.73 -0.75 4.44
CA ASN A 82 -5.67 -1.86 4.50
C ASN A 82 -5.95 -2.45 3.12
N VAL A 83 -6.43 -3.68 3.15
CA VAL A 83 -7.02 -4.39 2.01
C VAL A 83 -8.51 -4.49 2.26
N SER A 84 -9.30 -4.14 1.26
CA SER A 84 -10.76 -4.21 1.26
C SER A 84 -11.26 -4.64 -0.12
N GLN A 85 -12.57 -4.51 -0.37
CA GLN A 85 -13.17 -4.86 -1.66
C GLN A 85 -13.95 -3.66 -2.22
N MET A 86 -13.87 -3.51 -3.53
CA MET A 86 -14.71 -2.62 -4.32
C MET A 86 -15.23 -3.41 -5.52
N ASP A 87 -16.56 -3.53 -5.65
CA ASP A 87 -17.19 -4.32 -6.71
C ASP A 87 -16.66 -5.75 -6.79
N GLY A 88 -16.41 -6.39 -5.63
CA GLY A 88 -15.89 -7.75 -5.52
C GLY A 88 -14.40 -7.90 -5.84
N LYS A 89 -13.68 -6.80 -6.12
CA LYS A 89 -12.25 -6.79 -6.43
C LYS A 89 -11.43 -6.31 -5.25
N CYS A 90 -10.19 -6.77 -5.16
CA CYS A 90 -9.23 -6.28 -4.17
C CYS A 90 -9.02 -4.77 -4.32
N TYR A 91 -9.16 -4.06 -3.21
CA TYR A 91 -8.93 -2.62 -3.11
C TYR A 91 -7.85 -2.37 -2.07
N LEU A 92 -6.70 -1.93 -2.53
CA LEU A 92 -5.55 -1.63 -1.69
C LEU A 92 -5.52 -0.13 -1.37
N HIS A 93 -5.48 0.21 -0.08
CA HIS A 93 -5.41 1.58 0.36
C HIS A 93 -4.20 1.76 1.29
N LEU A 94 -3.19 2.46 0.81
CA LEU A 94 -1.92 2.65 1.51
C LEU A 94 -1.61 4.14 1.66
N HIS A 95 -1.17 4.51 2.86
CA HIS A 95 -0.51 5.78 3.14
C HIS A 95 0.94 5.53 3.55
N VAL A 96 1.80 6.48 3.28
CA VAL A 96 3.23 6.35 3.54
C VAL A 96 3.81 7.65 4.10
N THR A 97 4.78 7.51 5.00
CA THR A 97 5.69 8.57 5.42
C THR A 97 7.09 8.20 4.96
N LEU A 98 7.69 9.07 4.15
CA LEU A 98 9.00 8.88 3.56
C LEU A 98 10.00 9.85 4.18
N GLY A 99 11.05 9.33 4.81
CA GLY A 99 12.15 10.11 5.36
C GLY A 99 13.20 10.40 4.29
N ARG A 100 13.54 11.67 4.09
CA ARG A 100 14.54 12.12 3.13
C ARG A 100 15.93 12.13 3.74
N ALA A 101 16.96 12.26 2.91
CA ALA A 101 18.36 12.29 3.34
C ALA A 101 18.69 13.42 4.32
N ASP A 102 17.94 14.51 4.31
CA ASP A 102 18.08 15.64 5.25
C ASP A 102 17.20 15.49 6.50
N TYR A 103 16.55 14.31 6.67
CA TYR A 103 15.60 13.98 7.74
C TYR A 103 14.28 14.74 7.71
N THR A 104 13.98 15.50 6.66
CA THR A 104 12.61 15.96 6.41
C THR A 104 11.75 14.83 5.90
N ALA A 105 10.43 14.94 6.04
CA ALA A 105 9.50 13.90 5.67
C ALA A 105 8.51 14.36 4.60
N LEU A 106 8.17 13.41 3.71
CA LEU A 106 7.05 13.48 2.79
C LEU A 106 6.01 12.48 3.24
N ALA A 107 4.73 12.82 3.15
CA ALA A 107 3.66 11.90 3.52
C ALA A 107 2.47 12.08 2.60
N GLY A 108 1.71 10.99 2.39
CA GLY A 108 0.48 11.04 1.62
C GLY A 108 -0.06 9.67 1.26
N HIS A 109 -1.10 9.70 0.45
CA HIS A 109 -1.65 8.50 -0.16
C HIS A 109 -0.64 7.95 -1.18
N LEU A 110 -0.30 6.67 -1.06
CA LEU A 110 0.66 6.01 -1.93
C LEU A 110 -0.02 5.52 -3.20
N LEU A 111 0.46 5.98 -4.35
CA LEU A 111 0.10 5.41 -5.65
C LEU A 111 1.10 4.35 -6.08
N SER A 112 2.39 4.65 -5.98
CA SER A 112 3.46 3.71 -6.31
C SER A 112 4.74 4.05 -5.56
N ALA A 113 5.54 3.03 -5.24
CA ALA A 113 6.89 3.20 -4.73
C ALA A 113 7.74 2.01 -5.12
N ARG A 114 8.99 2.27 -5.54
CA ARG A 114 9.93 1.23 -5.94
C ARG A 114 10.94 0.99 -4.84
N ILE A 115 11.01 -0.25 -4.37
CA ILE A 115 12.00 -0.67 -3.37
C ILE A 115 13.43 -0.50 -3.93
N ASN A 116 14.27 0.16 -3.17
CA ASN A 116 15.70 0.19 -3.35
C ASN A 116 16.37 0.01 -1.99
N GLY A 117 16.64 -1.24 -1.67
CA GLY A 117 17.03 -1.71 -0.35
C GLY A 117 16.13 -2.84 0.11
N ALA A 118 15.49 -2.70 1.25
CA ALA A 118 14.55 -3.68 1.81
C ALA A 118 13.12 -3.15 1.85
N GLY A 119 12.16 -4.05 1.73
CA GLY A 119 10.75 -3.80 2.04
C GLY A 119 10.26 -4.86 3.01
N GLU A 120 9.87 -4.45 4.21
CA GLU A 120 9.48 -5.33 5.31
C GLU A 120 8.06 -5.01 5.74
N ILE A 121 7.12 -5.89 5.41
CA ILE A 121 5.68 -5.63 5.54
C ILE A 121 5.03 -6.70 6.40
N PHE A 122 4.13 -6.28 7.28
CA PHE A 122 3.19 -7.17 7.96
C PHE A 122 1.82 -7.03 7.33
N VAL A 123 1.20 -8.16 7.01
CA VAL A 123 -0.18 -8.25 6.54
C VAL A 123 -0.96 -9.12 7.51
N THR A 124 -1.92 -8.53 8.19
CA THR A 124 -2.78 -9.21 9.17
C THR A 124 -4.19 -9.35 8.60
N PRO A 125 -4.56 -10.55 8.09
CA PRO A 125 -5.88 -10.76 7.48
C PRO A 125 -7.00 -10.80 8.52
N PHE A 126 -8.20 -10.45 8.07
CA PHE A 126 -9.46 -10.64 8.81
C PHE A 126 -10.40 -11.52 8.01
N ASP A 127 -11.27 -12.26 8.71
CA ASP A 127 -12.28 -13.09 8.07
C ASP A 127 -13.51 -12.28 7.61
N ALA A 128 -13.75 -11.11 8.23
CA ALA A 128 -14.89 -10.26 7.89
C ALA A 128 -14.68 -9.55 6.55
N ALA A 129 -15.74 -9.49 5.74
CA ALA A 129 -15.74 -8.70 4.52
C ALA A 129 -15.64 -7.20 4.85
N THR A 130 -14.90 -6.47 4.02
CA THR A 130 -14.71 -5.01 4.15
C THR A 130 -15.07 -4.34 2.82
N PRO A 131 -16.37 -4.30 2.45
CA PRO A 131 -16.78 -3.72 1.18
C PRO A 131 -16.67 -2.21 1.19
N ARG A 132 -16.53 -1.64 -0.02
CA ARG A 132 -16.55 -0.19 -0.24
C ARG A 132 -17.64 0.17 -1.23
N ARG A 133 -18.13 1.41 -1.13
CA ARG A 133 -19.00 2.06 -2.10
C ARG A 133 -18.48 3.45 -2.44
N TYR A 134 -18.82 3.92 -3.61
CA TYR A 134 -18.56 5.31 -3.97
C TYR A 134 -19.51 6.25 -3.20
N ASP A 135 -18.95 7.28 -2.58
CA ASP A 135 -19.68 8.36 -1.92
C ASP A 135 -19.64 9.64 -2.77
N PRO A 136 -20.77 10.06 -3.35
CA PRO A 136 -20.81 11.24 -4.21
C PRO A 136 -20.59 12.54 -3.44
N VAL A 137 -20.79 12.56 -2.13
CA VAL A 137 -20.58 13.75 -1.30
C VAL A 137 -19.09 14.07 -1.21
N THR A 138 -18.28 13.08 -0.86
CA THR A 138 -16.83 13.24 -0.74
C THR A 138 -16.07 12.98 -2.05
N GLY A 139 -16.67 12.20 -2.97
CA GLY A 139 -16.02 11.73 -4.19
C GLY A 139 -15.03 10.58 -3.96
N LEU A 140 -15.13 9.90 -2.81
CA LEU A 140 -14.22 8.82 -2.40
C LEU A 140 -14.94 7.48 -2.32
N ASN A 141 -14.15 6.40 -2.37
CA ASN A 141 -14.62 5.05 -2.09
C ASN A 141 -14.49 4.78 -0.59
N ILE A 142 -15.58 4.85 0.13
CA ILE A 142 -15.66 4.69 1.59
C ILE A 142 -16.10 3.27 1.97
N TYR A 143 -15.88 2.88 3.22
CA TYR A 143 -16.43 1.61 3.72
C TYR A 143 -17.96 1.59 3.65
N ASP A 144 -18.50 0.43 3.33
CA ASP A 144 -19.94 0.17 3.21
C ASP A 144 -20.33 -0.95 4.17
N PHE A 145 -20.77 -0.57 5.36
CA PHE A 145 -21.17 -1.51 6.43
C PHE A 145 -22.68 -1.47 6.71
N GLU A 146 -23.47 -0.87 5.82
CA GLU A 146 -24.92 -0.76 5.94
C GLU A 146 -25.64 -1.78 5.07
#